data_a29463a3df08990a1695ed19a96f9901
#
_entry.id   a29463a3df08990a1695ed19a96f9901
#
_cell.length_a   1.000
_cell.length_b   1.000
_cell.length_c   1.000
_cell.angle_alpha   90.00
_cell.angle_beta   90.00
_cell.angle_gamma   90.00
#
_symmetry.space_group_name_H-M   'P 1'
#
loop_
_entity.id
_entity.type
_entity.pdbx_description
1 polymer ?
#
loop_
_entity_poly.entity_id
_entity_poly.type
_entity_poly.pdbx_seq_one_letter_code
_entity_poly.pdbx_strand_id
1 'polypeptide(L)'
;MPSGSVLFQDDFSSRDTGWDRLLAAEGTMDYDAGGYRVLVNALNTNFWTTPHRNFADVRMEVDAGKLGGPDENRIGLICRFNGNDYYFFMISSDGFYGIGIFSGGQASLLGQSEMQTSPEIKTGLAVNHLRADCVGETLAFYINGFPVASTQDSTLKSGDIGLLGGTFTQPGVDLVFDNFVVLKP
;
A
#
# COMPACT_ATOMS: atom_id res chain seq x y z
N MET A 1 24.05 -4.39 7.27
CA MET A 1 23.13 -5.47 7.70
C MET A 1 22.99 -6.44 6.54
N PRO A 2 22.91 -7.75 6.78
CA PRO A 2 22.68 -8.74 5.72
C PRO A 2 21.30 -8.58 5.09
N SER A 3 21.11 -9.14 3.88
CA SER A 3 19.79 -9.22 3.21
C SER A 3 18.79 -9.97 4.11
N GLY A 4 17.55 -9.55 4.12
CA GLY A 4 16.49 -10.09 4.97
C GLY A 4 16.49 -9.56 6.42
N SER A 5 17.43 -8.68 6.80
CA SER A 5 17.36 -8.03 8.12
C SER A 5 16.15 -7.13 8.23
N VAL A 6 15.45 -7.18 9.36
CA VAL A 6 14.32 -6.27 9.65
C VAL A 6 14.87 -4.85 9.86
N LEU A 7 14.36 -3.91 9.06
CA LEU A 7 14.64 -2.48 9.17
C LEU A 7 13.59 -1.74 9.99
N PHE A 8 12.33 -2.18 9.87
CA PHE A 8 11.18 -1.68 10.62
C PHE A 8 10.09 -2.74 10.63
N GLN A 9 9.30 -2.80 11.69
CA GLN A 9 8.12 -3.66 11.76
C GLN A 9 7.07 -3.06 12.69
N ASP A 10 5.81 -3.37 12.42
CA ASP A 10 4.68 -2.96 13.25
C ASP A 10 3.54 -3.97 13.12
N ASP A 11 3.07 -4.48 14.24
CA ASP A 11 1.87 -5.30 14.36
C ASP A 11 0.64 -4.48 14.80
N PHE A 12 0.80 -3.14 14.84
CA PHE A 12 -0.21 -2.17 15.23
C PHE A 12 -0.88 -2.40 16.61
N SER A 13 -0.28 -3.25 17.44
CA SER A 13 -0.75 -3.49 18.82
C SER A 13 -0.54 -2.26 19.72
N SER A 14 0.45 -1.43 19.43
CA SER A 14 0.70 -0.14 20.07
C SER A 14 0.22 1.02 19.19
N ARG A 15 -0.41 2.01 19.79
CA ARG A 15 -0.89 3.21 19.08
C ARG A 15 0.16 4.31 18.93
N ASP A 16 1.38 4.09 19.42
CA ASP A 16 2.44 5.11 19.49
C ASP A 16 3.63 4.79 18.57
N THR A 17 3.41 4.03 17.50
CA THR A 17 4.45 3.60 16.58
C THR A 17 4.76 4.59 15.46
N GLY A 18 4.01 5.71 15.40
CA GLY A 18 4.35 6.89 14.60
C GLY A 18 3.60 7.03 13.29
N TRP A 19 2.61 6.17 13.00
CA TRP A 19 1.78 6.30 11.80
C TRP A 19 0.85 7.52 11.90
N ASP A 20 0.65 8.18 10.76
CA ASP A 20 -0.29 9.30 10.66
C ASP A 20 -1.71 8.85 11.02
N ARG A 21 -2.47 9.74 11.64
CA ARG A 21 -3.86 9.50 12.02
C ARG A 21 -4.74 10.59 11.45
N LEU A 22 -5.93 10.23 11.01
CA LEU A 22 -6.91 11.17 10.45
C LEU A 22 -8.31 10.84 10.99
N LEU A 23 -9.03 11.89 11.37
CA LEU A 23 -10.45 11.84 11.67
C LEU A 23 -11.13 13.00 10.93
N ALA A 24 -11.82 12.68 9.85
CA ALA A 24 -12.49 13.66 8.98
C ALA A 24 -13.83 13.11 8.45
N ALA A 25 -14.63 13.95 7.85
CA ALA A 25 -15.89 13.54 7.21
C ALA A 25 -15.64 12.64 6.01
N GLU A 26 -14.53 12.85 5.31
CA GLU A 26 -14.08 12.09 4.14
C GLU A 26 -13.58 10.69 4.51
N GLY A 27 -13.30 10.43 5.79
CA GLY A 27 -12.88 9.13 6.28
C GLY A 27 -11.97 9.19 7.50
N THR A 28 -11.48 8.03 7.90
CA THR A 28 -10.62 7.88 9.07
C THR A 28 -9.42 7.00 8.77
N MET A 29 -8.29 7.29 9.43
CA MET A 29 -7.13 6.41 9.53
C MET A 29 -6.70 6.37 10.99
N ASP A 30 -6.66 5.20 11.59
CA ASP A 30 -6.24 5.03 12.99
C ASP A 30 -5.93 3.56 13.30
N TYR A 31 -5.21 3.36 14.41
CA TYR A 31 -5.06 2.04 15.03
C TYR A 31 -6.42 1.57 15.58
N ASP A 32 -6.82 0.37 15.23
CA ASP A 32 -8.09 -0.21 15.65
C ASP A 32 -7.97 -1.72 15.88
N ALA A 33 -8.30 -2.17 17.08
CA ALA A 33 -8.37 -3.58 17.48
C ALA A 33 -7.13 -4.43 17.15
N GLY A 34 -5.92 -3.84 17.23
CA GLY A 34 -4.66 -4.53 16.94
C GLY A 34 -4.31 -4.58 15.45
N GLY A 35 -4.90 -3.71 14.64
CA GLY A 35 -4.55 -3.45 13.26
C GLY A 35 -4.53 -1.96 12.97
N TYR A 36 -4.23 -1.57 11.73
CA TYR A 36 -4.36 -0.21 11.26
C TYR A 36 -5.51 -0.11 10.27
N ARG A 37 -6.56 0.63 10.63
CA ARG A 37 -7.78 0.75 9.85
C ARG A 37 -7.80 2.01 8.99
N VAL A 38 -8.26 1.86 7.76
CA VAL A 38 -8.47 2.95 6.81
C VAL A 38 -9.90 2.88 6.29
N LEU A 39 -10.70 3.90 6.60
CA LEU A 39 -12.07 4.06 6.09
C LEU A 39 -12.11 5.28 5.16
N VAL A 40 -12.51 5.09 3.91
CA VAL A 40 -12.59 6.17 2.91
C VAL A 40 -14.04 6.36 2.48
N ASN A 41 -14.62 7.51 2.82
CA ASN A 41 -16.00 7.88 2.49
C ASN A 41 -16.11 8.87 1.32
N ALA A 42 -15.02 9.48 0.89
CA ALA A 42 -14.98 10.34 -0.28
C ALA A 42 -14.83 9.53 -1.58
N LEU A 43 -15.36 10.04 -2.69
CA LEU A 43 -15.25 9.41 -4.02
C LEU A 43 -13.90 9.69 -4.65
N ASN A 44 -13.37 8.72 -5.39
CA ASN A 44 -12.10 8.81 -6.13
C ASN A 44 -10.96 9.44 -5.30
N THR A 45 -10.83 8.98 -4.07
CA THR A 45 -9.93 9.54 -3.07
C THR A 45 -9.00 8.44 -2.54
N ASN A 46 -7.73 8.79 -2.40
CA ASN A 46 -6.73 7.96 -1.73
C ASN A 46 -6.40 8.55 -0.36
N PHE A 47 -6.36 7.69 0.63
CA PHE A 47 -5.74 7.96 1.91
C PHE A 47 -4.45 7.16 2.01
N TRP A 48 -3.41 7.77 2.51
CA TRP A 48 -2.14 7.11 2.80
C TRP A 48 -1.65 7.52 4.19
N THR A 49 -0.89 6.64 4.79
CA THR A 49 -0.27 6.85 6.09
C THR A 49 1.17 6.36 6.06
N THR A 50 2.04 7.05 6.77
CA THR A 50 3.47 6.73 6.84
C THR A 50 3.96 6.76 8.29
N PRO A 51 4.99 5.97 8.64
CA PRO A 51 5.59 5.98 9.99
C PRO A 51 6.75 6.97 10.14
N HIS A 52 6.93 7.93 9.21
CA HIS A 52 7.98 8.95 9.21
C HIS A 52 9.40 8.36 9.23
N ARG A 53 9.68 7.42 8.30
CA ARG A 53 10.98 6.80 8.07
C ARG A 53 11.51 7.18 6.70
N ASN A 54 12.80 6.98 6.49
CA ASN A 54 13.42 7.24 5.18
C ASN A 54 14.25 6.02 4.76
N PHE A 55 13.93 5.49 3.59
CA PHE A 55 14.60 4.34 3.00
C PHE A 55 14.90 4.59 1.52
N ALA A 56 16.00 4.03 1.01
CA ALA A 56 16.29 3.96 -0.42
C ALA A 56 15.78 2.64 -1.01
N ASP A 57 16.35 1.53 -0.53
CA ASP A 57 16.01 0.19 -0.99
C ASP A 57 15.34 -0.59 0.11
N VAL A 58 14.15 -1.14 -0.18
CA VAL A 58 13.33 -1.90 0.77
C VAL A 58 12.58 -3.03 0.10
N ARG A 59 12.31 -4.05 0.89
CA ARG A 59 11.20 -4.99 0.72
C ARG A 59 10.18 -4.70 1.81
N MET A 60 8.92 -4.51 1.43
CA MET A 60 7.82 -4.29 2.36
C MET A 60 6.82 -5.42 2.25
N GLU A 61 6.29 -5.88 3.37
CA GLU A 61 5.24 -6.89 3.42
C GLU A 61 4.16 -6.46 4.41
N VAL A 62 2.90 -6.79 4.12
CA VAL A 62 1.74 -6.48 4.97
C VAL A 62 0.60 -7.46 4.70
N ASP A 63 -0.17 -7.78 5.71
CA ASP A 63 -1.47 -8.41 5.57
C ASP A 63 -2.54 -7.32 5.42
N ALA A 64 -3.25 -7.31 4.29
CA ALA A 64 -4.24 -6.30 3.96
C ALA A 64 -5.61 -6.93 3.71
N GLY A 65 -6.61 -6.50 4.47
CA GLY A 65 -7.97 -7.03 4.41
C GLY A 65 -9.01 -5.97 4.13
N LYS A 66 -10.11 -6.38 3.48
CA LYS A 66 -11.31 -5.57 3.36
C LYS A 66 -12.29 -5.94 4.48
N LEU A 67 -12.76 -4.94 5.23
CA LEU A 67 -13.78 -5.07 6.26
C LEU A 67 -15.18 -4.78 5.72
N GLY A 68 -15.28 -3.92 4.69
CA GLY A 68 -16.55 -3.53 4.11
C GLY A 68 -16.41 -2.63 2.89
N GLY A 69 -17.55 -2.28 2.30
CA GLY A 69 -17.62 -1.40 1.14
C GLY A 69 -17.47 -2.11 -0.21
N PRO A 70 -17.35 -1.34 -1.31
CA PRO A 70 -17.29 -1.87 -2.65
C PRO A 70 -16.02 -2.70 -2.91
N ASP A 71 -16.09 -3.66 -3.83
CA ASP A 71 -14.94 -4.46 -4.26
C ASP A 71 -14.04 -3.67 -5.23
N GLU A 72 -14.60 -2.71 -5.96
CA GLU A 72 -13.86 -1.73 -6.73
C GLU A 72 -13.23 -0.72 -5.77
N ASN A 73 -12.02 -1.01 -5.31
CA ASN A 73 -11.30 -0.24 -4.29
C ASN A 73 -9.78 -0.22 -4.55
N ARG A 74 -9.05 0.48 -3.71
CA ARG A 74 -7.59 0.54 -3.75
C ARG A 74 -7.05 0.13 -2.39
N ILE A 75 -6.20 -0.90 -2.38
CA ILE A 75 -5.54 -1.44 -1.19
C ILE A 75 -4.08 -1.62 -1.52
N GLY A 76 -3.16 -1.00 -0.79
CA GLY A 76 -1.78 -1.14 -1.21
C GLY A 76 -0.72 -0.61 -0.27
N LEU A 77 0.49 -0.64 -0.82
CA LEU A 77 1.74 -0.18 -0.24
C LEU A 77 2.28 1.00 -1.04
N ILE A 78 2.96 1.91 -0.37
CA ILE A 78 3.73 2.98 -1.02
C ILE A 78 5.18 2.93 -0.59
N CYS A 79 6.11 3.32 -1.48
CA CYS A 79 7.51 3.52 -1.15
C CYS A 79 8.05 4.82 -1.74
N ARG A 80 9.17 5.28 -1.18
CA ARG A 80 9.87 6.50 -1.57
C ARG A 80 8.97 7.73 -1.54
N PHE A 81 8.03 7.76 -0.58
CA PHE A 81 7.18 8.92 -0.34
C PHE A 81 8.03 10.10 0.17
N ASN A 82 7.94 11.23 -0.50
CA ASN A 82 8.71 12.43 -0.18
C ASN A 82 7.83 13.66 0.14
N GLY A 83 6.59 13.42 0.57
CA GLY A 83 5.61 14.46 0.91
C GLY A 83 4.63 14.78 -0.21
N ASN A 84 4.98 14.51 -1.47
CA ASN A 84 4.10 14.74 -2.63
C ASN A 84 4.10 13.55 -3.59
N ASP A 85 5.26 12.98 -3.88
CA ASP A 85 5.43 11.95 -4.89
C ASP A 85 5.73 10.61 -4.21
N TYR A 86 5.29 9.50 -4.79
CA TYR A 86 5.52 8.14 -4.28
C TYR A 86 5.27 7.09 -5.35
N TYR A 87 5.91 5.93 -5.21
CA TYR A 87 5.50 4.72 -5.92
C TYR A 87 4.39 4.01 -5.14
N PHE A 88 3.44 3.43 -5.86
CA PHE A 88 2.38 2.63 -5.27
C PHE A 88 2.29 1.24 -5.88
N PHE A 89 1.89 0.29 -5.06
CA PHE A 89 1.62 -1.10 -5.40
C PHE A 89 0.23 -1.40 -4.85
N MET A 90 -0.74 -1.63 -5.70
CA MET A 90 -2.11 -1.78 -5.24
C MET A 90 -2.83 -2.96 -5.86
N ILE A 91 -3.76 -3.49 -5.09
CA ILE A 91 -4.81 -4.41 -5.54
C ILE A 91 -6.17 -3.74 -5.38
N SER A 92 -7.18 -4.35 -5.99
CA SER A 92 -8.59 -4.12 -5.67
C SER A 92 -9.28 -5.43 -5.31
N SER A 93 -10.33 -5.35 -4.51
CA SER A 93 -11.03 -6.54 -4.02
C SER A 93 -11.86 -7.25 -5.10
N ASP A 94 -11.97 -6.69 -6.29
CA ASP A 94 -12.54 -7.30 -7.49
C ASP A 94 -11.49 -8.01 -8.37
N GLY A 95 -10.21 -8.05 -7.93
CA GLY A 95 -9.19 -8.89 -8.54
C GLY A 95 -8.19 -8.20 -9.46
N PHE A 96 -8.11 -6.87 -9.45
CA PHE A 96 -7.13 -6.11 -10.24
C PHE A 96 -5.91 -5.73 -9.41
N TYR A 97 -4.77 -5.50 -10.10
CA TYR A 97 -3.55 -5.00 -9.49
C TYR A 97 -2.81 -4.04 -10.42
N GLY A 98 -1.92 -3.23 -9.83
CA GLY A 98 -1.04 -2.34 -10.58
C GLY A 98 0.14 -1.83 -9.77
N ILE A 99 1.22 -1.50 -10.49
CA ILE A 99 2.33 -0.69 -9.99
C ILE A 99 2.25 0.67 -10.66
N GLY A 100 2.50 1.75 -9.92
CA GLY A 100 2.49 3.08 -10.50
C GLY A 100 3.28 4.10 -9.71
N ILE A 101 3.25 5.32 -10.21
CA ILE A 101 3.81 6.50 -9.57
C ILE A 101 2.73 7.56 -9.44
N PHE A 102 2.68 8.20 -8.28
CA PHE A 102 2.00 9.47 -8.11
C PHE A 102 3.07 10.56 -8.11
N SER A 103 3.01 11.46 -9.07
CA SER A 103 3.97 12.56 -9.20
C SER A 103 3.36 13.75 -9.91
N GLY A 104 3.70 14.95 -9.45
CA GLY A 104 3.15 16.19 -10.01
C GLY A 104 1.61 16.30 -9.87
N GLY A 105 1.01 15.66 -8.86
CA GLY A 105 -0.43 15.66 -8.62
C GLY A 105 -1.22 14.65 -9.47
N GLN A 106 -0.56 13.74 -10.18
CA GLN A 106 -1.21 12.75 -11.06
C GLN A 106 -0.68 11.34 -10.79
N ALA A 107 -1.58 10.35 -10.85
CA ALA A 107 -1.23 8.94 -10.82
C ALA A 107 -1.04 8.40 -12.24
N SER A 108 -0.01 7.60 -12.43
CA SER A 108 0.27 6.90 -13.68
C SER A 108 0.71 5.47 -13.38
N LEU A 109 0.19 4.50 -14.13
CA LEU A 109 0.68 3.12 -14.05
C LEU A 109 2.05 3.00 -14.72
N LEU A 110 2.87 2.09 -14.22
CA LEU A 110 4.21 1.79 -14.71
C LEU A 110 4.26 0.36 -15.26
N GLY A 111 4.84 0.21 -16.45
CA GLY A 111 4.97 -1.09 -17.11
C GLY A 111 3.67 -1.65 -17.71
N GLN A 112 2.56 -0.95 -17.55
CA GLN A 112 1.25 -1.36 -18.07
C GLN A 112 0.36 -0.13 -18.31
N SER A 113 -0.56 -0.20 -19.28
CA SER A 113 -1.46 0.91 -19.62
C SER A 113 -2.74 0.93 -18.78
N GLU A 114 -3.10 -0.19 -18.19
CA GLU A 114 -4.29 -0.38 -17.34
C GLU A 114 -4.00 -1.41 -16.24
N MET A 115 -4.80 -1.42 -15.18
CA MET A 115 -4.70 -2.45 -14.15
C MET A 115 -4.99 -3.82 -14.76
N GLN A 116 -4.24 -4.82 -14.31
CA GLN A 116 -4.35 -6.21 -14.78
C GLN A 116 -5.06 -7.06 -13.73
N THR A 117 -5.67 -8.16 -14.16
CA THR A 117 -6.26 -9.14 -13.24
C THR A 117 -5.25 -10.20 -12.82
N SER A 118 -5.40 -10.73 -11.60
CA SER A 118 -4.62 -11.87 -11.13
C SER A 118 -5.50 -12.86 -10.37
N PRO A 119 -5.40 -14.18 -10.68
CA PRO A 119 -6.07 -15.22 -9.90
C PRO A 119 -5.48 -15.37 -8.48
N GLU A 120 -4.33 -14.77 -8.22
CA GLU A 120 -3.68 -14.81 -6.90
C GLU A 120 -4.35 -13.86 -5.89
N ILE A 121 -5.20 -12.94 -6.35
CA ILE A 121 -5.96 -12.05 -5.48
C ILE A 121 -7.18 -12.79 -4.94
N LYS A 122 -7.28 -12.90 -3.63
CA LYS A 122 -8.50 -13.32 -2.95
C LYS A 122 -9.48 -12.16 -2.97
N THR A 123 -10.58 -12.31 -3.68
CA THR A 123 -11.58 -11.25 -3.90
C THR A 123 -12.57 -11.09 -2.75
N GLY A 124 -13.26 -9.97 -2.70
CA GLY A 124 -14.30 -9.68 -1.70
C GLY A 124 -13.73 -9.41 -0.31
N LEU A 125 -14.43 -9.89 0.73
CA LEU A 125 -14.05 -9.78 2.14
C LEU A 125 -12.94 -10.80 2.46
N ALA A 126 -11.73 -10.52 2.01
CA ALA A 126 -10.59 -11.41 2.17
C ALA A 126 -9.34 -10.65 2.61
N VAL A 127 -8.41 -11.37 3.21
CA VAL A 127 -7.05 -10.88 3.52
C VAL A 127 -6.10 -11.38 2.45
N ASN A 128 -5.34 -10.44 1.88
CA ASN A 128 -4.25 -10.69 0.95
C ASN A 128 -2.93 -10.29 1.60
N HIS A 129 -1.91 -11.14 1.45
CA HIS A 129 -0.54 -10.80 1.81
C HIS A 129 0.11 -10.08 0.64
N LEU A 130 0.46 -8.82 0.83
CA LEU A 130 1.10 -7.97 -0.19
C LEU A 130 2.57 -7.83 0.11
N ARG A 131 3.42 -7.98 -0.92
CA ARG A 131 4.83 -7.65 -0.85
C ARG A 131 5.21 -6.73 -2.00
N ALA A 132 5.90 -5.65 -1.68
CA ALA A 132 6.46 -4.70 -2.63
C ALA A 132 7.97 -4.58 -2.43
N ASP A 133 8.75 -4.76 -3.49
CA ASP A 133 10.19 -4.54 -3.50
C ASP A 133 10.49 -3.24 -4.27
N CYS A 134 11.16 -2.28 -3.62
CA CYS A 134 11.68 -1.05 -4.21
C CYS A 134 13.20 -1.11 -4.10
N VAL A 135 13.90 -1.58 -5.14
CA VAL A 135 15.34 -1.87 -5.10
C VAL A 135 16.04 -1.28 -6.33
N GLY A 136 16.89 -0.29 -6.12
CA GLY A 136 17.49 0.46 -7.24
C GLY A 136 16.40 1.10 -8.10
N GLU A 137 16.33 0.73 -9.36
CA GLU A 137 15.28 1.17 -10.30
C GLU A 137 14.16 0.13 -10.45
N THR A 138 14.31 -1.05 -9.85
CA THR A 138 13.35 -2.15 -9.96
C THR A 138 12.24 -2.01 -8.92
N LEU A 139 11.01 -2.06 -9.41
CA LEU A 139 9.78 -2.12 -8.63
C LEU A 139 9.12 -3.47 -8.91
N ALA A 140 8.95 -4.32 -7.88
CA ALA A 140 8.35 -5.64 -8.06
C ALA A 140 7.22 -5.86 -7.04
N PHE A 141 6.13 -6.49 -7.50
CA PHE A 141 4.93 -6.73 -6.71
C PHE A 141 4.60 -8.21 -6.63
N TYR A 142 4.28 -8.64 -5.42
CA TYR A 142 3.92 -10.02 -5.10
C TYR A 142 2.61 -10.02 -4.31
N ILE A 143 1.75 -10.97 -4.61
CA ILE A 143 0.46 -11.15 -3.95
C ILE A 143 0.35 -12.61 -3.50
N ASN A 144 0.10 -12.82 -2.20
CA ASN A 144 -0.01 -14.15 -1.59
C ASN A 144 1.19 -15.08 -1.89
N GLY A 145 2.40 -14.49 -1.98
CA GLY A 145 3.64 -15.20 -2.27
C GLY A 145 3.98 -15.36 -3.76
N PHE A 146 3.10 -14.96 -4.68
CA PHE A 146 3.31 -15.08 -6.13
C PHE A 146 3.73 -13.75 -6.75
N PRO A 147 4.76 -13.72 -7.61
CA PRO A 147 5.13 -12.52 -8.35
C PRO A 147 4.07 -12.21 -9.41
N VAL A 148 3.55 -10.98 -9.41
CA VAL A 148 2.51 -10.56 -10.37
C VAL A 148 2.99 -9.49 -11.34
N ALA A 149 3.90 -8.62 -10.94
CA ALA A 149 4.46 -7.59 -11.81
C ALA A 149 5.88 -7.21 -11.41
N SER A 150 6.64 -6.72 -12.40
CA SER A 150 7.91 -6.04 -12.20
C SER A 150 8.10 -4.99 -13.29
N THR A 151 8.60 -3.82 -12.91
CA THR A 151 8.89 -2.72 -13.83
C THR A 151 10.14 -1.96 -13.37
N GLN A 152 10.60 -1.02 -14.16
CA GLN A 152 11.72 -0.15 -13.82
C GLN A 152 11.32 1.31 -13.93
N ASP A 153 11.68 2.08 -12.92
CA ASP A 153 11.55 3.53 -12.91
C ASP A 153 12.63 4.14 -12.01
N SER A 154 13.20 5.26 -12.43
CA SER A 154 14.31 5.92 -11.74
C SER A 154 13.95 7.30 -11.18
N THR A 155 12.68 7.67 -11.21
CA THR A 155 12.21 9.02 -10.83
C THR A 155 12.44 9.31 -9.35
N LEU A 156 12.05 8.38 -8.47
CA LEU A 156 12.20 8.54 -7.02
C LEU A 156 13.32 7.62 -6.52
N LYS A 157 14.17 8.14 -5.64
CA LYS A 157 15.37 7.42 -5.16
C LYS A 157 15.27 6.96 -3.70
N SER A 158 14.57 7.74 -2.87
CA SER A 158 14.40 7.46 -1.43
C SER A 158 13.18 8.20 -0.89
N GLY A 159 12.74 7.82 0.28
CA GLY A 159 11.62 8.45 0.98
C GLY A 159 11.01 7.50 2.00
N ASP A 160 9.84 7.86 2.50
CA ASP A 160 9.09 7.06 3.45
C ASP A 160 8.40 5.88 2.76
N ILE A 161 7.92 4.99 3.58
CA ILE A 161 7.10 3.84 3.19
C ILE A 161 5.72 3.99 3.81
N GLY A 162 4.72 3.28 3.31
CA GLY A 162 3.40 3.41 3.91
C GLY A 162 2.33 2.49 3.35
N LEU A 163 1.14 2.72 3.87
CA LEU A 163 -0.10 2.04 3.51
C LEU A 163 -0.97 2.98 2.68
N LEU A 164 -1.75 2.42 1.77
CA LEU A 164 -2.68 3.14 0.90
C LEU A 164 -4.03 2.46 0.90
N GLY A 165 -5.09 3.23 1.11
CA GLY A 165 -6.48 2.81 0.92
C GLY A 165 -7.24 3.84 0.11
N GLY A 166 -8.17 3.41 -0.74
CA GLY A 166 -8.89 4.38 -1.56
C GLY A 166 -10.14 3.84 -2.24
N THR A 167 -10.90 4.79 -2.75
CA THR A 167 -12.16 4.59 -3.48
C THR A 167 -11.99 4.90 -4.95
N PHE A 168 -12.81 4.28 -5.77
CA PHE A 168 -13.09 4.72 -7.15
C PHE A 168 -14.45 5.42 -7.20
N THR A 169 -15.46 4.74 -7.70
CA THR A 169 -16.79 5.30 -8.00
C THR A 169 -17.76 5.26 -6.84
N GLN A 170 -17.46 4.50 -5.78
CA GLN A 170 -18.34 4.32 -4.61
C GLN A 170 -17.59 4.58 -3.31
N PRO A 171 -18.24 5.24 -2.31
CA PRO A 171 -17.66 5.50 -1.00
C PRO A 171 -17.78 4.30 -0.06
N GLY A 172 -17.17 4.40 1.13
CA GLY A 172 -17.33 3.43 2.21
C GLY A 172 -16.36 2.26 2.12
N VAL A 173 -15.22 2.42 1.45
CA VAL A 173 -14.13 1.43 1.47
C VAL A 173 -13.55 1.37 2.88
N ASP A 174 -13.62 0.19 3.50
CA ASP A 174 -13.19 -0.06 4.87
C ASP A 174 -12.16 -1.19 4.89
N LEU A 175 -10.93 -0.86 5.28
CA LEU A 175 -9.76 -1.70 5.17
C LEU A 175 -9.06 -1.85 6.53
N VAL A 176 -8.36 -2.96 6.70
CA VAL A 176 -7.46 -3.20 7.83
C VAL A 176 -6.12 -3.72 7.31
N PHE A 177 -5.05 -3.24 7.93
CA PHE A 177 -3.68 -3.68 7.70
C PHE A 177 -3.10 -4.22 9.00
N ASP A 178 -2.29 -5.28 8.88
CA ASP A 178 -1.62 -5.92 10.00
C ASP A 178 -0.27 -6.50 9.57
N ASN A 179 0.59 -6.82 10.55
CA ASN A 179 1.88 -7.48 10.32
C ASN A 179 2.78 -6.78 9.30
N PHE A 180 2.87 -5.45 9.39
CA PHE A 180 3.73 -4.68 8.49
C PHE A 180 5.20 -4.91 8.82
N VAL A 181 6.00 -5.24 7.81
CA VAL A 181 7.45 -5.40 7.95
C VAL A 181 8.21 -4.79 6.79
N VAL A 182 9.32 -4.16 7.09
CA VAL A 182 10.30 -3.64 6.13
C VAL A 182 11.61 -4.39 6.31
N LEU A 183 12.07 -5.00 5.26
CA LEU A 183 13.29 -5.79 5.22
C LEU A 183 14.34 -5.13 4.32
N LYS A 184 15.59 -5.37 4.63
CA LYS A 184 16.67 -5.10 3.71
C LYS A 184 16.59 -6.10 2.56
N PRO A 185 16.56 -5.65 1.28
CA PRO A 185 16.55 -6.52 0.11
C PRO A 185 17.76 -7.43 0.01
#